data_0afd1fa0f7c93b065c2634dd332f36c0
#
_entry.id   0afd1fa0f7c93b065c2634dd332f36c0
#
_cell.length_a   1.000
_cell.length_b   1.000
_cell.length_c   1.000
_cell.angle_alpha   90.00
_cell.angle_beta   90.00
_cell.angle_gamma   90.00
#
_symmetry.space_group_name_H-M   'P 1'
#
loop_
_entity.id
_entity.type
_entity.pdbx_description
1 polymer ?
#
loop_
_entity_poly.entity_id
_entity_poly.type
_entity_poly.pdbx_seq_one_letter_code
_entity_poly.pdbx_strand_id
1 'polypeptide(L)'
;MLTWECLVDTVRDDLPFILSVGTGCAISASCLEKRKHFYLRVVLTLLLAFCWMYGTRPYVGLNMQGTRMGIIRYITAFVLFMLSVPFCSRANFCQALYAVTVAYSIQNMCERIIHIPRYSLPNVPVLLDRSCLLALMAIALYSYYRILVGKRRQRTVMDFSNMSSCMMLFMGVGVVAISVVLDLTLYHVTPSGNRELSNCHNIMSAVFSLLTIVVCMSHLRETENERKADVAAQMLYSEQRRYEQERQIHDAINLKCHDIRHQIAALGDAGYQEELKKIGQLVNIYDAAPHTQNAALDVALSGKMLACTNLGITMTCLADGRRIGFMEDSDIYALFGNILDNAIEATKTVTEEEKRIISLTIGTTGDLLLIDSQNYYAGEIRFVDGLPQTSKENKEYHGFGTRSIKTLTEKYGGDLKISAENGIFRLSIMLPIPT
;
A
#
# COMPACT_ATOMS: atom_id res chain seq x y z
N MET A 1 -4.23 52.15 -10.91
CA MET A 1 -2.88 52.05 -11.52
C MET A 1 -2.02 51.09 -10.73
N LEU A 2 -1.34 50.19 -11.42
CA LEU A 2 -0.35 49.25 -10.82
C LEU A 2 0.91 50.08 -10.52
N THR A 3 1.21 50.29 -9.25
CA THR A 3 2.35 51.08 -8.75
C THR A 3 3.44 50.16 -8.19
N TRP A 4 4.66 50.71 -8.04
CA TRP A 4 5.73 50.05 -7.34
C TRP A 4 5.35 49.60 -5.90
N GLU A 5 4.60 50.42 -5.20
CA GLU A 5 4.08 50.11 -3.88
C GLU A 5 3.18 48.86 -3.90
N CYS A 6 2.27 48.75 -4.87
CA CYS A 6 1.47 47.53 -5.04
C CYS A 6 2.32 46.25 -5.25
N LEU A 7 3.44 46.40 -5.96
CA LEU A 7 4.36 45.27 -6.15
C LEU A 7 5.04 44.86 -4.83
N VAL A 8 5.55 45.85 -4.10
CA VAL A 8 6.20 45.62 -2.78
C VAL A 8 5.23 44.98 -1.79
N ASP A 9 4.01 45.47 -1.74
CA ASP A 9 2.95 44.94 -0.87
C ASP A 9 2.54 43.53 -1.29
N THR A 10 2.44 43.24 -2.59
CA THR A 10 2.14 41.88 -3.08
C THR A 10 3.26 40.91 -2.73
N VAL A 11 4.51 41.31 -2.90
CA VAL A 11 5.67 40.47 -2.54
C VAL A 11 5.71 40.23 -1.02
N ARG A 12 5.42 41.26 -0.22
CA ARG A 12 5.46 41.15 1.23
C ARG A 12 4.32 40.30 1.80
N ASP A 13 3.07 40.52 1.34
CA ASP A 13 1.88 39.97 1.96
C ASP A 13 1.31 38.76 1.24
N ASP A 14 1.33 38.71 -0.10
CA ASP A 14 0.67 37.66 -0.89
C ASP A 14 1.63 36.56 -1.38
N LEU A 15 2.90 36.87 -1.56
CA LEU A 15 3.88 35.87 -2.05
C LEU A 15 4.03 34.68 -1.10
N PRO A 16 4.08 34.84 0.26
CA PRO A 16 4.09 33.70 1.18
C PRO A 16 2.87 32.77 1.01
N PHE A 17 1.68 33.34 0.82
CA PHE A 17 0.46 32.58 0.54
C PHE A 17 0.58 31.79 -0.77
N ILE A 18 0.98 32.44 -1.86
CA ILE A 18 1.12 31.81 -3.19
C ILE A 18 2.13 30.65 -3.14
N LEU A 19 3.27 30.88 -2.51
CA LEU A 19 4.32 29.85 -2.42
C LEU A 19 3.88 28.66 -1.55
N SER A 20 3.25 28.90 -0.40
CA SER A 20 2.84 27.82 0.50
C SER A 20 1.72 26.97 -0.08
N VAL A 21 0.65 27.56 -0.58
CA VAL A 21 -0.49 26.84 -1.19
C VAL A 21 -0.05 26.16 -2.48
N GLY A 22 0.68 26.88 -3.35
CA GLY A 22 1.18 26.30 -4.60
C GLY A 22 2.15 25.13 -4.40
N THR A 23 3.06 25.25 -3.43
CA THR A 23 3.98 24.14 -3.08
C THR A 23 3.22 22.96 -2.47
N GLY A 24 2.25 23.20 -1.59
CA GLY A 24 1.40 22.14 -1.04
C GLY A 24 0.61 21.39 -2.13
N CYS A 25 0.02 22.13 -3.08
CA CYS A 25 -0.64 21.54 -4.25
C CYS A 25 0.35 20.75 -5.14
N ALA A 26 1.56 21.27 -5.36
CA ALA A 26 2.59 20.60 -6.14
C ALA A 26 3.08 19.32 -5.46
N ILE A 27 3.23 19.31 -4.13
CA ILE A 27 3.54 18.10 -3.34
C ILE A 27 2.45 17.04 -3.57
N SER A 28 1.18 17.40 -3.42
CA SER A 28 0.06 16.49 -3.66
C SER A 28 0.02 15.98 -5.10
N ALA A 29 0.16 16.87 -6.08
CA ALA A 29 0.20 16.53 -7.51
C ALA A 29 1.40 15.62 -7.86
N SER A 30 2.51 15.72 -7.15
CA SER A 30 3.69 14.89 -7.35
C SER A 30 3.48 13.42 -6.97
N CYS A 31 2.48 13.13 -6.14
CA CYS A 31 2.08 11.77 -5.75
C CYS A 31 1.18 11.09 -6.79
N LEU A 32 0.68 11.84 -7.77
CA LEU A 32 -0.16 11.38 -8.87
C LEU A 32 0.66 11.18 -10.16
N GLU A 33 0.03 10.63 -11.20
CA GLU A 33 0.66 10.55 -12.52
C GLU A 33 0.94 11.95 -13.08
N LYS A 34 2.23 12.27 -13.20
CA LYS A 34 2.68 13.58 -13.67
C LYS A 34 2.43 13.73 -15.18
N ARG A 35 1.92 14.89 -15.59
CA ARG A 35 1.86 15.25 -17.02
C ARG A 35 3.24 15.70 -17.53
N LYS A 36 3.44 15.64 -18.85
CA LYS A 36 4.66 16.17 -19.49
C LYS A 36 4.91 17.62 -19.04
N HIS A 37 6.17 17.96 -18.80
CA HIS A 37 6.59 19.28 -18.31
C HIS A 37 5.99 19.70 -16.96
N PHE A 38 5.84 18.75 -16.01
CA PHE A 38 5.27 18.98 -14.68
C PHE A 38 5.82 20.23 -13.97
N TYR A 39 7.14 20.36 -13.87
CA TYR A 39 7.77 21.49 -13.17
C TYR A 39 7.50 22.83 -13.85
N LEU A 40 7.51 22.88 -15.19
CA LEU A 40 7.16 24.08 -15.94
C LEU A 40 5.71 24.50 -15.69
N ARG A 41 4.78 23.54 -15.61
CA ARG A 41 3.38 23.80 -15.30
C ARG A 41 3.18 24.33 -13.88
N VAL A 42 3.94 23.82 -12.90
CA VAL A 42 3.93 24.32 -11.52
C VAL A 42 4.41 25.77 -11.49
N VAL A 43 5.53 26.10 -12.15
CA VAL A 43 6.05 27.48 -12.23
C VAL A 43 5.03 28.41 -12.91
N LEU A 44 4.42 27.98 -14.00
CA LEU A 44 3.40 28.77 -14.71
C LEU A 44 2.18 29.04 -13.81
N THR A 45 1.75 28.06 -13.00
CA THR A 45 0.65 28.27 -12.07
C THR A 45 0.99 29.29 -11.00
N LEU A 46 2.21 29.22 -10.44
CA LEU A 46 2.67 30.20 -9.44
C LEU A 46 2.73 31.62 -10.03
N LEU A 47 3.22 31.75 -11.26
CA LEU A 47 3.25 33.02 -11.97
C LEU A 47 1.85 33.55 -12.25
N LEU A 48 0.90 32.72 -12.68
CA LEU A 48 -0.50 33.13 -12.87
C LEU A 48 -1.14 33.57 -11.56
N ALA A 49 -0.90 32.85 -10.46
CA ALA A 49 -1.38 33.25 -9.14
C ALA A 49 -0.79 34.59 -8.69
N PHE A 50 0.49 34.81 -8.93
CA PHE A 50 1.16 36.08 -8.63
C PHE A 50 0.59 37.23 -9.47
N CYS A 51 0.45 37.06 -10.78
CA CYS A 51 -0.16 38.05 -11.67
C CYS A 51 -1.59 38.41 -11.24
N TRP A 52 -2.38 37.40 -10.85
CA TRP A 52 -3.73 37.61 -10.34
C TRP A 52 -3.73 38.45 -9.05
N MET A 53 -2.91 38.07 -8.06
CA MET A 53 -2.80 38.74 -6.78
C MET A 53 -2.30 40.18 -6.95
N TYR A 54 -1.30 40.39 -7.80
CA TYR A 54 -0.75 41.70 -8.13
C TYR A 54 -1.79 42.59 -8.86
N GLY A 55 -2.46 42.05 -9.90
CA GLY A 55 -3.44 42.80 -10.68
C GLY A 55 -4.67 43.23 -9.90
N THR A 56 -5.05 42.46 -8.88
CA THR A 56 -6.21 42.75 -8.02
C THR A 56 -5.89 43.60 -6.78
N ARG A 57 -4.59 43.80 -6.46
CA ARG A 57 -4.13 44.54 -5.28
C ARG A 57 -4.69 45.97 -5.16
N PRO A 58 -4.74 46.79 -6.24
CA PRO A 58 -5.23 48.15 -6.16
C PRO A 58 -6.73 48.31 -5.75
N TYR A 59 -7.47 47.20 -5.92
CA TYR A 59 -8.92 47.20 -5.62
C TYR A 59 -9.23 46.75 -4.17
N VAL A 60 -8.20 46.35 -3.42
CA VAL A 60 -8.33 45.96 -2.01
C VAL A 60 -8.17 47.20 -1.14
N GLY A 61 -9.21 47.65 -0.47
CA GLY A 61 -9.20 48.83 0.39
C GLY A 61 -9.97 48.61 1.68
N LEU A 62 -9.88 49.62 2.57
CA LEU A 62 -10.51 49.58 3.90
C LEU A 62 -12.03 49.83 3.87
N ASN A 63 -12.60 50.10 2.70
CA ASN A 63 -14.05 50.30 2.52
C ASN A 63 -14.76 48.95 2.23
N MET A 64 -16.11 48.96 2.31
CA MET A 64 -16.94 47.78 2.06
C MET A 64 -16.70 47.13 0.69
N GLN A 65 -16.38 47.91 -0.34
CA GLN A 65 -16.07 47.41 -1.67
C GLN A 65 -14.69 46.74 -1.71
N GLY A 66 -13.68 47.33 -1.05
CA GLY A 66 -12.34 46.75 -0.96
C GLY A 66 -12.32 45.43 -0.18
N THR A 67 -13.13 45.30 0.88
CA THR A 67 -13.28 44.03 1.62
C THR A 67 -13.91 42.94 0.76
N ARG A 68 -14.97 43.24 0.01
CA ARG A 68 -15.59 42.31 -0.94
C ARG A 68 -14.60 41.86 -2.00
N MET A 69 -13.78 42.78 -2.53
CA MET A 69 -12.75 42.44 -3.49
C MET A 69 -11.67 41.54 -2.88
N GLY A 70 -11.28 41.75 -1.63
CA GLY A 70 -10.36 40.89 -0.90
C GLY A 70 -10.85 39.44 -0.83
N ILE A 71 -12.15 39.24 -0.51
CA ILE A 71 -12.77 37.91 -0.46
C ILE A 71 -12.75 37.23 -1.84
N ILE A 72 -13.24 37.94 -2.86
CA ILE A 72 -13.25 37.44 -4.25
C ILE A 72 -11.86 37.03 -4.67
N ARG A 73 -10.84 37.77 -4.30
CA ARG A 73 -9.43 37.53 -4.61
C ARG A 73 -8.91 36.19 -4.05
N TYR A 74 -9.20 35.89 -2.78
CA TYR A 74 -8.80 34.65 -2.15
C TYR A 74 -9.61 33.43 -2.64
N ILE A 75 -10.93 33.61 -2.87
CA ILE A 75 -11.77 32.54 -3.44
C ILE A 75 -11.31 32.19 -4.86
N THR A 76 -11.02 33.18 -5.70
CA THR A 76 -10.53 32.93 -7.06
C THR A 76 -9.14 32.32 -7.06
N ALA A 77 -8.25 32.70 -6.13
CA ALA A 77 -6.96 32.06 -5.94
C ALA A 77 -7.12 30.58 -5.52
N PHE A 78 -8.05 30.27 -4.61
CA PHE A 78 -8.38 28.91 -4.24
C PHE A 78 -8.81 28.07 -5.45
N VAL A 79 -9.71 28.58 -6.27
CA VAL A 79 -10.15 27.92 -7.51
C VAL A 79 -9.00 27.74 -8.49
N LEU A 80 -8.13 28.74 -8.64
CA LEU A 80 -6.95 28.66 -9.51
C LEU A 80 -5.99 27.55 -9.06
N PHE A 81 -5.70 27.47 -7.77
CA PHE A 81 -4.87 26.39 -7.23
C PHE A 81 -5.56 25.03 -7.34
N MET A 82 -6.88 24.94 -7.15
CA MET A 82 -7.63 23.70 -7.38
C MET A 82 -7.49 23.22 -8.83
N LEU A 83 -7.59 24.12 -9.81
CA LEU A 83 -7.42 23.78 -11.23
C LEU A 83 -5.96 23.48 -11.60
N SER A 84 -5.00 23.97 -10.83
CA SER A 84 -3.58 23.70 -11.06
C SER A 84 -3.20 22.23 -10.89
N VAL A 85 -3.88 21.51 -9.99
CA VAL A 85 -3.57 20.10 -9.71
C VAL A 85 -3.86 19.21 -10.93
N PRO A 86 -5.04 19.23 -11.58
CA PRO A 86 -5.29 18.50 -12.81
C PRO A 86 -4.52 19.06 -14.02
N PHE A 87 -4.10 20.30 -13.97
CA PHE A 87 -3.21 20.88 -14.97
C PHE A 87 -1.80 20.28 -14.91
N CYS A 88 -1.27 20.01 -13.71
CA CYS A 88 0.06 19.46 -13.48
C CYS A 88 0.10 17.93 -13.52
N SER A 89 -0.98 17.26 -13.15
CA SER A 89 -1.08 15.80 -13.01
C SER A 89 -2.39 15.25 -13.61
N ARG A 90 -2.53 13.92 -13.70
CA ARG A 90 -3.79 13.27 -14.05
C ARG A 90 -4.65 13.12 -12.79
N ALA A 91 -5.12 14.22 -12.25
CA ALA A 91 -5.96 14.27 -11.08
C ALA A 91 -7.44 14.36 -11.45
N ASN A 92 -8.30 13.69 -10.67
CA ASN A 92 -9.73 13.93 -10.69
C ASN A 92 -10.10 15.14 -9.80
N PHE A 93 -11.37 15.57 -9.86
CA PHE A 93 -11.85 16.72 -9.11
C PHE A 93 -11.64 16.57 -7.58
N CYS A 94 -11.90 15.41 -7.04
CA CYS A 94 -11.78 15.13 -5.60
C CYS A 94 -10.33 15.21 -5.11
N GLN A 95 -9.40 14.68 -5.91
CA GLN A 95 -7.95 14.78 -5.63
C GLN A 95 -7.46 16.22 -5.66
N ALA A 96 -7.96 17.01 -6.61
CA ALA A 96 -7.63 18.42 -6.70
C ALA A 96 -8.18 19.20 -5.50
N LEU A 97 -9.42 18.93 -5.13
CA LEU A 97 -10.07 19.55 -3.98
C LEU A 97 -9.36 19.20 -2.66
N TYR A 98 -9.01 17.92 -2.47
CA TYR A 98 -8.22 17.48 -1.33
C TYR A 98 -6.88 18.24 -1.25
N ALA A 99 -6.15 18.28 -2.35
CA ALA A 99 -4.84 18.90 -2.42
C ALA A 99 -4.86 20.36 -2.03
N VAL A 100 -5.82 21.13 -2.58
CA VAL A 100 -5.95 22.57 -2.27
C VAL A 100 -6.46 22.80 -0.86
N THR A 101 -7.40 21.98 -0.36
CA THR A 101 -7.93 22.11 0.99
C THR A 101 -6.86 21.93 2.05
N VAL A 102 -6.04 20.88 1.92
CA VAL A 102 -4.94 20.63 2.86
C VAL A 102 -3.87 21.71 2.77
N ALA A 103 -3.47 22.10 1.54
CA ALA A 103 -2.45 23.14 1.33
C ALA A 103 -2.91 24.48 1.92
N TYR A 104 -4.17 24.88 1.70
CA TYR A 104 -4.76 26.09 2.25
C TYR A 104 -4.85 26.02 3.79
N SER A 105 -5.26 24.87 4.34
CA SER A 105 -5.36 24.70 5.80
C SER A 105 -3.98 24.79 6.47
N ILE A 106 -2.94 24.23 5.87
CA ILE A 106 -1.55 24.36 6.37
C ILE A 106 -1.13 25.85 6.37
N GLN A 107 -1.36 26.54 5.28
CA GLN A 107 -1.02 27.96 5.15
C GLN A 107 -1.77 28.80 6.19
N ASN A 108 -3.09 28.63 6.28
CA ASN A 108 -3.92 29.37 7.23
C ASN A 108 -3.51 29.12 8.68
N MET A 109 -3.26 27.87 9.05
CA MET A 109 -2.77 27.50 10.38
C MET A 109 -1.46 28.21 10.72
N CYS A 110 -0.48 28.17 9.82
CA CYS A 110 0.83 28.81 10.03
C CYS A 110 0.69 30.33 10.19
N GLU A 111 -0.12 30.97 9.36
CA GLU A 111 -0.35 32.40 9.42
C GLU A 111 -1.01 32.82 10.73
N ARG A 112 -2.05 32.11 11.17
CA ARG A 112 -2.73 32.39 12.43
C ARG A 112 -1.86 32.20 13.66
N ILE A 113 -1.03 31.16 13.67
CA ILE A 113 -0.07 30.92 14.77
C ILE A 113 0.93 32.08 14.92
N ILE A 114 1.40 32.65 13.82
CA ILE A 114 2.34 33.78 13.83
C ILE A 114 1.64 35.08 14.27
N HIS A 115 0.36 35.25 13.93
CA HIS A 115 -0.38 36.46 14.31
C HIS A 115 -0.73 36.51 15.80
N ILE A 116 -0.83 35.41 16.53
CA ILE A 116 -1.13 35.38 17.97
C ILE A 116 -0.08 36.17 18.79
N PRO A 117 1.23 35.90 18.71
CA PRO A 117 2.21 36.68 19.49
C PRO A 117 2.36 38.12 19.01
N ARG A 118 2.05 38.44 17.75
CA ARG A 118 2.13 39.81 17.21
C ARG A 118 1.24 40.80 17.95
N TYR A 119 0.06 40.36 18.38
CA TYR A 119 -0.84 41.20 19.20
C TYR A 119 -0.32 41.40 20.63
N SER A 120 0.49 40.46 21.13
CA SER A 120 1.11 40.53 22.46
C SER A 120 2.43 41.29 22.45
N LEU A 121 3.16 41.31 21.34
CA LEU A 121 4.46 41.94 21.13
C LEU A 121 4.40 42.97 19.99
N PRO A 122 3.93 44.19 20.20
CA PRO A 122 3.63 45.14 19.12
C PRO A 122 4.88 45.67 18.36
N ASN A 123 6.08 45.46 18.88
CA ASN A 123 7.33 45.98 18.31
C ASN A 123 8.17 44.93 17.54
N VAL A 124 7.57 43.81 17.12
CA VAL A 124 8.29 42.82 16.32
C VAL A 124 8.59 43.39 14.93
N PRO A 125 9.86 43.38 14.47
CA PRO A 125 10.21 43.81 13.13
C PRO A 125 9.47 42.99 12.08
N VAL A 126 8.89 43.63 11.05
CA VAL A 126 8.14 42.96 9.96
C VAL A 126 8.97 41.87 9.29
N LEU A 127 10.28 42.10 9.14
CA LEU A 127 11.18 41.13 8.53
C LEU A 127 11.31 39.84 9.35
N LEU A 128 11.38 39.98 10.69
CA LEU A 128 11.45 38.82 11.60
C LEU A 128 10.14 38.04 11.58
N ASP A 129 9.00 38.70 11.60
CA ASP A 129 7.66 38.11 11.53
C ASP A 129 7.50 37.28 10.24
N ARG A 130 7.90 37.83 9.09
CA ARG A 130 7.82 37.13 7.81
C ARG A 130 8.83 35.98 7.65
N SER A 131 10.01 36.11 8.21
CA SER A 131 10.99 35.02 8.20
C SER A 131 10.55 33.84 9.10
N CYS A 132 9.96 34.10 10.25
CA CYS A 132 9.35 33.08 11.12
C CYS A 132 8.19 32.37 10.42
N LEU A 133 7.33 33.10 9.72
CA LEU A 133 6.23 32.54 8.94
C LEU A 133 6.75 31.59 7.86
N LEU A 134 7.73 32.01 7.06
CA LEU A 134 8.32 31.17 6.02
C LEU A 134 9.00 29.92 6.59
N ALA A 135 9.70 30.03 7.71
CA ALA A 135 10.30 28.90 8.39
C ALA A 135 9.25 27.89 8.88
N LEU A 136 8.16 28.37 9.53
CA LEU A 136 7.08 27.54 10.01
C LEU A 136 6.36 26.84 8.84
N MET A 137 6.10 27.56 7.75
CA MET A 137 5.51 26.99 6.52
C MET A 137 6.42 25.91 5.90
N ALA A 138 7.73 26.15 5.84
CA ALA A 138 8.69 25.17 5.31
C ALA A 138 8.69 23.88 6.15
N ILE A 139 8.66 23.99 7.48
CA ILE A 139 8.58 22.85 8.40
C ILE A 139 7.25 22.10 8.19
N ALA A 140 6.13 22.81 8.13
CA ALA A 140 4.81 22.20 7.95
C ALA A 140 4.69 21.49 6.58
N LEU A 141 5.15 22.11 5.50
CA LEU A 141 5.16 21.52 4.15
C LEU A 141 6.13 20.34 4.04
N TYR A 142 7.29 20.41 4.71
CA TYR A 142 8.21 19.29 4.78
C TYR A 142 7.60 18.10 5.55
N SER A 143 6.91 18.37 6.66
CA SER A 143 6.19 17.34 7.42
C SER A 143 5.08 16.71 6.58
N TYR A 144 4.31 17.53 5.86
CA TYR A 144 3.31 17.07 4.92
C TYR A 144 3.90 16.19 3.81
N TYR A 145 5.00 16.63 3.20
CA TYR A 145 5.75 15.83 2.22
C TYR A 145 6.20 14.48 2.81
N ARG A 146 6.77 14.46 4.01
CA ARG A 146 7.21 13.24 4.69
C ARG A 146 6.07 12.26 4.95
N ILE A 147 4.90 12.78 5.32
CA ILE A 147 3.71 11.95 5.57
C ILE A 147 3.18 11.35 4.25
N LEU A 148 3.10 12.15 3.19
CA LEU A 148 2.59 11.69 1.89
C LEU A 148 3.56 10.80 1.14
N VAL A 149 4.83 11.20 1.05
CA VAL A 149 5.83 10.55 0.18
C VAL A 149 6.72 9.59 0.94
N GLY A 150 7.03 9.87 2.22
CA GLY A 150 8.01 9.13 3.02
C GLY A 150 7.64 7.68 3.33
N LYS A 151 6.34 7.34 3.37
CA LYS A 151 5.84 5.96 3.52
C LYS A 151 5.51 5.28 2.18
N ARG A 152 5.53 6.02 1.07
CA ARG A 152 5.05 5.58 -0.25
C ARG A 152 6.18 5.51 -1.28
N ARG A 153 7.08 4.57 -1.12
CA ARG A 153 7.93 4.11 -2.23
C ARG A 153 7.14 3.24 -3.24
N GLN A 154 5.89 2.95 -2.96
CA GLN A 154 4.94 2.25 -3.85
C GLN A 154 3.86 3.25 -4.27
N ARG A 155 3.70 3.39 -5.61
CA ARG A 155 2.65 4.18 -6.29
C ARG A 155 1.26 3.69 -5.88
N THR A 156 0.76 4.12 -4.75
CA THR A 156 -0.67 3.98 -4.46
C THR A 156 -1.36 5.21 -5.01
N VAL A 157 -2.07 5.02 -6.09
CA VAL A 157 -3.02 5.99 -6.66
C VAL A 157 -3.95 6.42 -5.53
N MET A 158 -4.05 7.73 -5.28
CA MET A 158 -5.09 8.30 -4.42
C MET A 158 -6.43 8.06 -5.13
N ASP A 159 -7.05 6.93 -4.84
CA ASP A 159 -8.34 6.58 -5.44
C ASP A 159 -9.46 7.09 -4.53
N PHE A 160 -10.08 8.20 -4.92
CA PHE A 160 -11.23 8.78 -4.26
C PHE A 160 -12.48 8.47 -5.08
N SER A 161 -12.76 7.19 -5.33
CA SER A 161 -13.85 6.81 -6.22
C SER A 161 -15.24 6.80 -5.58
N ASN A 162 -15.37 6.96 -4.25
CA ASN A 162 -16.64 6.80 -3.55
C ASN A 162 -17.07 8.00 -2.70
N MET A 163 -18.29 7.99 -2.24
CA MET A 163 -19.12 8.91 -1.43
C MET A 163 -18.41 9.85 -0.42
N SER A 164 -17.16 9.59 -0.08
CA SER A 164 -16.24 10.45 0.68
C SER A 164 -15.90 11.77 -0.01
N SER A 165 -16.09 11.83 -1.33
CA SER A 165 -15.87 13.03 -2.13
C SER A 165 -16.76 14.20 -1.74
N CYS A 166 -18.03 13.93 -1.43
CA CYS A 166 -18.97 14.95 -0.97
C CYS A 166 -18.58 15.49 0.41
N MET A 167 -18.13 14.63 1.32
CA MET A 167 -17.70 15.04 2.66
C MET A 167 -16.44 15.91 2.59
N MET A 168 -15.48 15.60 1.73
CA MET A 168 -14.31 16.46 1.48
C MET A 168 -14.68 17.80 0.85
N LEU A 169 -15.66 17.81 -0.05
CA LEU A 169 -16.18 19.04 -0.64
C LEU A 169 -16.77 19.95 0.46
N PHE A 170 -17.64 19.42 1.31
CA PHE A 170 -18.24 20.16 2.41
C PHE A 170 -17.18 20.66 3.40
N MET A 171 -16.16 19.85 3.70
CA MET A 171 -15.08 20.28 4.60
C MET A 171 -14.19 21.35 3.96
N GLY A 172 -13.77 21.20 2.71
CA GLY A 172 -12.94 22.17 2.01
C GLY A 172 -13.64 23.52 1.86
N VAL A 173 -14.88 23.49 1.38
CA VAL A 173 -15.72 24.69 1.27
C VAL A 173 -16.04 25.28 2.65
N GLY A 174 -16.32 24.43 3.63
CA GLY A 174 -16.60 24.84 5.00
C GLY A 174 -15.44 25.59 5.65
N VAL A 175 -14.21 25.10 5.51
CA VAL A 175 -13.01 25.76 6.07
C VAL A 175 -12.78 27.12 5.42
N VAL A 176 -12.89 27.21 4.09
CA VAL A 176 -12.74 28.47 3.38
C VAL A 176 -13.86 29.43 3.77
N ALA A 177 -15.11 28.97 3.82
CA ALA A 177 -16.26 29.79 4.20
C ALA A 177 -16.14 30.30 5.65
N ILE A 178 -15.78 29.42 6.59
CA ILE A 178 -15.59 29.80 8.01
C ILE A 178 -14.44 30.79 8.15
N SER A 179 -13.29 30.57 7.51
CA SER A 179 -12.17 31.53 7.54
C SER A 179 -12.62 32.91 7.00
N VAL A 180 -13.31 32.93 5.87
CA VAL A 180 -13.78 34.18 5.23
C VAL A 180 -14.81 34.87 6.08
N VAL A 181 -15.81 34.16 6.66
CA VAL A 181 -16.83 34.74 7.53
C VAL A 181 -16.22 35.27 8.81
N LEU A 182 -15.29 34.55 9.41
CA LEU A 182 -14.59 34.98 10.62
C LEU A 182 -13.73 36.23 10.36
N ASP A 183 -13.00 36.29 9.24
CA ASP A 183 -12.23 37.49 8.85
C ASP A 183 -13.13 38.70 8.62
N LEU A 184 -14.29 38.50 7.99
CA LEU A 184 -15.31 39.53 7.79
C LEU A 184 -15.89 40.05 9.10
N THR A 185 -16.28 39.15 10.01
CA THR A 185 -16.86 39.53 11.31
C THR A 185 -15.83 40.26 12.15
N LEU A 186 -14.59 39.84 12.15
CA LEU A 186 -13.50 40.52 12.84
C LEU A 186 -13.32 41.96 12.32
N TYR A 187 -13.33 42.11 10.99
CA TYR A 187 -13.14 43.40 10.35
C TYR A 187 -14.29 44.41 10.66
N HIS A 188 -15.53 43.93 10.76
CA HIS A 188 -16.70 44.80 10.96
C HIS A 188 -17.11 44.99 12.43
N VAL A 189 -16.84 44.01 13.30
CA VAL A 189 -17.31 43.98 14.68
C VAL A 189 -16.24 44.47 15.67
N THR A 190 -14.98 44.41 15.31
CA THR A 190 -13.90 44.92 16.17
C THR A 190 -13.50 46.33 15.78
N PRO A 191 -13.89 47.36 16.56
CA PRO A 191 -13.23 48.66 16.49
C PRO A 191 -11.74 48.42 16.73
N SER A 192 -10.88 49.07 15.95
CA SER A 192 -9.42 48.97 16.02
C SER A 192 -8.93 49.02 17.47
N GLY A 193 -8.63 47.87 18.08
CA GLY A 193 -8.05 47.82 19.42
C GLY A 193 -8.40 46.61 20.30
N ASN A 194 -9.40 45.78 19.99
CA ASN A 194 -9.72 44.63 20.85
C ASN A 194 -8.82 43.46 20.56
N ARG A 195 -7.65 43.41 21.24
CA ARG A 195 -6.60 42.36 21.08
C ARG A 195 -7.09 40.98 21.47
N GLU A 196 -7.93 40.87 22.50
CA GLU A 196 -8.41 39.59 23.00
C GLU A 196 -9.29 38.89 21.97
N LEU A 197 -10.21 39.64 21.35
CA LEU A 197 -11.09 39.10 20.32
C LEU A 197 -10.31 38.65 19.06
N SER A 198 -9.31 39.42 18.66
CA SER A 198 -8.39 39.02 17.56
C SER A 198 -7.61 37.74 17.87
N ASN A 199 -7.12 37.60 19.10
CA ASN A 199 -6.42 36.38 19.52
C ASN A 199 -7.37 35.19 19.58
N CYS A 200 -8.58 35.32 20.12
CA CYS A 200 -9.59 34.26 20.10
C CYS A 200 -9.89 33.78 18.67
N HIS A 201 -10.06 34.74 17.75
CA HIS A 201 -10.30 34.46 16.34
C HIS A 201 -9.12 33.66 15.71
N ASN A 202 -7.88 34.10 15.90
CA ASN A 202 -6.71 33.44 15.36
C ASN A 202 -6.57 32.04 15.93
N ILE A 203 -6.79 31.82 17.22
CA ILE A 203 -6.78 30.51 17.86
C ILE A 203 -7.86 29.61 17.25
N MET A 204 -9.12 30.10 17.15
CA MET A 204 -10.20 29.31 16.56
C MET A 204 -9.90 28.93 15.12
N SER A 205 -9.45 29.87 14.30
CA SER A 205 -9.10 29.59 12.89
C SER A 205 -7.95 28.57 12.74
N ALA A 206 -6.92 28.67 13.60
CA ALA A 206 -5.83 27.70 13.65
C ALA A 206 -6.32 26.30 14.05
N VAL A 207 -7.19 26.21 15.06
CA VAL A 207 -7.79 24.94 15.51
C VAL A 207 -8.65 24.30 14.40
N PHE A 208 -9.50 25.09 13.72
CA PHE A 208 -10.29 24.58 12.60
C PHE A 208 -9.41 24.07 11.46
N SER A 209 -8.33 24.78 11.13
CA SER A 209 -7.40 24.36 10.10
C SER A 209 -6.69 23.06 10.49
N LEU A 210 -6.27 22.93 11.76
CA LEU A 210 -5.66 21.70 12.27
C LEU A 210 -6.63 20.52 12.22
N LEU A 211 -7.88 20.71 12.66
CA LEU A 211 -8.93 19.68 12.59
C LEU A 211 -9.15 19.22 11.15
N THR A 212 -9.20 20.15 10.20
CA THR A 212 -9.35 19.81 8.78
C THR A 212 -8.18 18.96 8.27
N ILE A 213 -6.96 19.33 8.62
CA ILE A 213 -5.77 18.55 8.25
C ILE A 213 -5.86 17.14 8.85
N VAL A 214 -6.21 17.01 10.14
CA VAL A 214 -6.33 15.73 10.84
C VAL A 214 -7.40 14.86 10.19
N VAL A 215 -8.58 15.38 9.90
CA VAL A 215 -9.67 14.63 9.27
C VAL A 215 -9.29 14.22 7.85
N CYS A 216 -8.73 15.12 7.05
CA CYS A 216 -8.25 14.80 5.71
C CYS A 216 -7.18 13.68 5.73
N MET A 217 -6.26 13.72 6.69
CA MET A 217 -5.22 12.70 6.84
C MET A 217 -5.77 11.36 7.37
N SER A 218 -6.73 11.41 8.30
CA SER A 218 -7.42 10.22 8.81
C SER A 218 -8.14 9.49 7.69
N HIS A 219 -8.87 10.22 6.88
CA HIS A 219 -9.62 9.67 5.76
C HIS A 219 -8.71 9.02 4.70
N LEU A 220 -7.55 9.61 4.40
CA LEU A 220 -6.55 8.95 3.55
C LEU A 220 -6.05 7.63 4.10
N ARG A 221 -5.89 7.53 5.43
CA ARG A 221 -5.47 6.28 6.08
C ARG A 221 -6.56 5.22 6.03
N GLU A 222 -7.80 5.62 6.23
CA GLU A 222 -8.97 4.74 6.20
C GLU A 222 -9.14 4.10 4.82
N THR A 223 -9.17 4.91 3.75
CA THR A 223 -9.27 4.41 2.37
C THR A 223 -8.08 3.51 1.98
N GLU A 224 -6.88 3.79 2.47
CA GLU A 224 -5.72 2.93 2.25
C GLU A 224 -5.86 1.58 2.97
N ASN A 225 -6.40 1.58 4.19
CA ASN A 225 -6.61 0.36 4.96
C ASN A 225 -7.74 -0.51 4.37
N GLU A 226 -8.85 0.10 3.95
CA GLU A 226 -9.94 -0.58 3.23
C GLU A 226 -9.41 -1.27 1.97
N ARG A 227 -8.64 -0.55 1.15
CA ARG A 227 -8.05 -1.12 -0.05
C ARG A 227 -7.11 -2.29 0.24
N LYS A 228 -6.30 -2.20 1.29
CA LYS A 228 -5.43 -3.31 1.70
C LYS A 228 -6.24 -4.53 2.16
N ALA A 229 -7.34 -4.30 2.87
CA ALA A 229 -8.26 -5.35 3.28
C ALA A 229 -8.94 -6.01 2.08
N ASP A 230 -9.40 -5.23 1.09
CA ASP A 230 -10.00 -5.75 -0.13
C ASP A 230 -9.03 -6.61 -0.96
N VAL A 231 -7.79 -6.13 -1.12
CA VAL A 231 -6.75 -6.89 -1.83
C VAL A 231 -6.43 -8.21 -1.09
N ALA A 232 -6.32 -8.16 0.24
CA ALA A 232 -6.09 -9.36 1.04
C ALA A 232 -7.26 -10.35 0.94
N ALA A 233 -8.50 -9.87 0.97
CA ALA A 233 -9.69 -10.69 0.80
C ALA A 233 -9.77 -11.34 -0.60
N GLN A 234 -9.44 -10.60 -1.66
CA GLN A 234 -9.37 -11.15 -3.02
C GLN A 234 -8.29 -12.22 -3.16
N MET A 235 -7.12 -12.02 -2.54
CA MET A 235 -6.05 -13.02 -2.54
C MET A 235 -6.49 -14.31 -1.83
N LEU A 236 -7.10 -14.18 -0.65
CA LEU A 236 -7.62 -15.32 0.11
C LEU A 236 -8.67 -16.09 -0.69
N TYR A 237 -9.63 -15.38 -1.31
CA TYR A 237 -10.65 -16.00 -2.14
C TYR A 237 -10.07 -16.73 -3.35
N SER A 238 -9.08 -16.16 -4.03
CA SER A 238 -8.42 -16.81 -5.16
C SER A 238 -7.66 -18.07 -4.75
N GLU A 239 -7.06 -18.06 -3.56
CA GLU A 239 -6.33 -19.21 -3.02
C GLU A 239 -7.27 -20.35 -2.62
N GLN A 240 -8.40 -20.03 -1.98
CA GLN A 240 -9.45 -21.01 -1.67
C GLN A 240 -10.04 -21.63 -2.95
N ARG A 241 -10.32 -20.83 -3.97
CA ARG A 241 -10.84 -21.31 -5.24
C ARG A 241 -9.85 -22.23 -5.95
N ARG A 242 -8.56 -21.93 -5.92
CA ARG A 242 -7.50 -22.78 -6.46
C ARG A 242 -7.44 -24.12 -5.73
N TYR A 243 -7.50 -24.10 -4.40
CA TYR A 243 -7.55 -25.31 -3.59
C TYR A 243 -8.74 -26.19 -3.96
N GLU A 244 -9.92 -25.62 -4.09
CA GLU A 244 -11.13 -26.36 -4.42
C GLU A 244 -11.07 -26.99 -5.81
N GLN A 245 -10.49 -26.28 -6.81
CA GLN A 245 -10.26 -26.81 -8.15
C GLN A 245 -9.25 -27.97 -8.16
N GLU A 246 -8.15 -27.87 -7.44
CA GLU A 246 -7.15 -28.91 -7.36
C GLU A 246 -7.71 -30.14 -6.63
N ARG A 247 -8.49 -29.95 -5.58
CA ARG A 247 -9.21 -31.04 -4.89
C ARG A 247 -10.16 -31.79 -5.84
N GLN A 248 -10.95 -31.04 -6.62
CA GLN A 248 -11.89 -31.65 -7.59
C GLN A 248 -11.16 -32.45 -8.66
N ILE A 249 -10.01 -31.97 -9.15
CA ILE A 249 -9.17 -32.69 -10.12
C ILE A 249 -8.64 -33.96 -9.48
N HIS A 250 -8.16 -33.90 -8.25
CA HIS A 250 -7.65 -35.06 -7.52
C HIS A 250 -8.73 -36.13 -7.31
N ASP A 251 -9.93 -35.72 -6.90
CA ASP A 251 -11.06 -36.64 -6.71
C ASP A 251 -11.49 -37.28 -8.01
N ALA A 252 -11.51 -36.51 -9.13
CA ALA A 252 -11.81 -37.05 -10.45
C ALA A 252 -10.75 -38.03 -10.97
N ILE A 253 -9.48 -37.78 -10.69
CA ILE A 253 -8.37 -38.68 -11.04
C ILE A 253 -8.47 -39.99 -10.24
N ASN A 254 -8.72 -39.90 -8.93
CA ASN A 254 -8.87 -41.08 -8.07
C ASN A 254 -10.04 -41.97 -8.54
N LEU A 255 -11.19 -41.35 -8.89
CA LEU A 255 -12.33 -42.07 -9.45
C LEU A 255 -11.97 -42.78 -10.76
N LYS A 256 -11.25 -42.09 -11.66
CA LYS A 256 -10.80 -42.66 -12.94
C LYS A 256 -9.79 -43.80 -12.74
N CYS A 257 -8.86 -43.66 -11.81
CA CYS A 257 -7.89 -44.75 -11.48
C CYS A 257 -8.61 -45.97 -10.91
N HIS A 258 -9.61 -45.76 -10.07
CA HIS A 258 -10.46 -46.83 -9.55
C HIS A 258 -11.20 -47.57 -10.70
N ASP A 259 -11.84 -46.81 -11.62
CA ASP A 259 -12.54 -47.39 -12.76
C ASP A 259 -11.61 -48.19 -13.69
N ILE A 260 -10.38 -47.67 -13.96
CA ILE A 260 -9.38 -48.34 -14.76
C ILE A 260 -8.94 -49.65 -14.08
N ARG A 261 -8.73 -49.66 -12.76
CA ARG A 261 -8.41 -50.90 -12.01
C ARG A 261 -9.50 -51.96 -12.15
N HIS A 262 -10.78 -51.57 -12.02
CA HIS A 262 -11.93 -52.45 -12.21
C HIS A 262 -11.99 -53.01 -13.64
N GLN A 263 -11.71 -52.20 -14.65
CA GLN A 263 -11.66 -52.65 -16.06
C GLN A 263 -10.53 -53.60 -16.34
N ILE A 264 -9.33 -53.35 -15.76
CA ILE A 264 -8.18 -54.23 -15.86
C ILE A 264 -8.47 -55.57 -15.17
N ALA A 265 -9.07 -55.55 -14.00
CA ALA A 265 -9.45 -56.78 -13.27
C ALA A 265 -10.50 -57.61 -13.98
N ALA A 266 -11.42 -56.97 -14.77
CA ALA A 266 -12.46 -57.63 -15.56
C ALA A 266 -11.96 -58.22 -16.88
N LEU A 267 -10.80 -57.79 -17.39
CA LEU A 267 -10.21 -58.27 -18.67
C LEU A 267 -9.43 -59.55 -18.56
N GLY A 268 -9.46 -60.24 -17.41
CA GLY A 268 -8.78 -61.50 -17.04
C GLY A 268 -8.20 -62.31 -18.21
N ASP A 269 -6.90 -62.59 -18.13
CA ASP A 269 -6.16 -63.72 -18.77
C ASP A 269 -6.02 -63.83 -20.30
N ALA A 270 -6.20 -62.81 -21.08
CA ALA A 270 -5.93 -62.90 -22.53
C ALA A 270 -4.83 -61.90 -22.97
N GLY A 271 -3.60 -62.41 -23.06
CA GLY A 271 -2.56 -62.00 -24.03
C GLY A 271 -1.97 -60.58 -23.98
N TYR A 272 -2.47 -59.67 -23.16
CA TYR A 272 -2.09 -58.25 -23.12
C TYR A 272 -1.24 -57.89 -21.91
N GLN A 273 -0.53 -58.79 -21.31
CA GLN A 273 0.22 -58.59 -20.05
C GLN A 273 1.22 -57.43 -20.09
N GLU A 274 1.83 -57.14 -21.23
CA GLU A 274 2.84 -56.08 -21.32
C GLU A 274 2.26 -54.66 -21.41
N GLU A 275 1.14 -54.50 -22.10
CA GLU A 275 0.37 -53.20 -22.13
C GLU A 275 -0.35 -52.96 -20.83
N LEU A 276 -0.93 -53.97 -20.22
CA LEU A 276 -1.52 -53.93 -18.88
C LEU A 276 -0.48 -53.58 -17.79
N LYS A 277 0.76 -54.06 -17.95
CA LYS A 277 1.87 -53.72 -17.06
C LYS A 277 2.30 -52.26 -17.19
N LYS A 278 2.27 -51.68 -18.40
CA LYS A 278 2.54 -50.26 -18.64
C LYS A 278 1.40 -49.38 -18.07
N ILE A 279 0.14 -49.75 -18.26
CA ILE A 279 -1.01 -49.05 -17.67
C ILE A 279 -1.00 -49.22 -16.16
N GLY A 280 -0.67 -50.40 -15.63
CA GLY A 280 -0.49 -50.66 -14.21
C GLY A 280 0.64 -49.81 -13.58
N GLN A 281 1.75 -49.61 -14.31
CA GLN A 281 2.80 -48.71 -13.87
C GLN A 281 2.36 -47.23 -13.80
N LEU A 282 1.54 -46.77 -14.76
CA LEU A 282 0.95 -45.41 -14.71
C LEU A 282 -0.05 -45.27 -13.57
N VAL A 283 -0.82 -46.30 -13.25
CA VAL A 283 -1.74 -46.32 -12.10
C VAL A 283 -0.98 -46.45 -10.78
N ASN A 284 0.13 -47.21 -10.75
CA ASN A 284 1.00 -47.32 -9.56
C ASN A 284 1.76 -46.04 -9.22
N ILE A 285 1.96 -45.13 -10.18
CA ILE A 285 2.47 -43.76 -9.90
C ILE A 285 1.45 -42.98 -9.03
N TYR A 286 0.17 -43.22 -9.22
CA TYR A 286 -0.88 -42.65 -8.37
C TYR A 286 -1.04 -43.43 -7.03
N ASP A 287 -0.76 -44.71 -6.98
CA ASP A 287 -0.74 -45.49 -5.72
C ASP A 287 0.52 -45.19 -4.86
N ALA A 288 1.56 -44.59 -5.45
CA ALA A 288 2.70 -44.05 -4.73
C ALA A 288 2.40 -42.71 -4.03
N ALA A 289 1.15 -42.22 -4.08
CA ALA A 289 0.71 -41.08 -3.27
C ALA A 289 0.96 -41.40 -1.78
N PRO A 290 1.58 -40.50 -1.04
CA PRO A 290 1.89 -40.74 0.35
C PRO A 290 0.58 -40.91 1.14
N HIS A 291 0.42 -42.03 1.81
CA HIS A 291 -0.66 -42.25 2.79
C HIS A 291 -0.20 -41.76 4.15
N THR A 292 -0.26 -40.46 4.38
CA THR A 292 0.21 -39.83 5.61
C THR A 292 -0.79 -39.95 6.76
N GLN A 293 -1.98 -40.48 6.52
CA GLN A 293 -3.14 -40.53 7.43
C GLN A 293 -3.77 -39.12 7.69
N ASN A 294 -3.48 -38.15 6.82
CA ASN A 294 -4.17 -36.88 6.77
C ASN A 294 -4.54 -36.55 5.31
N ALA A 295 -5.84 -36.42 5.04
CA ALA A 295 -6.35 -36.27 3.68
C ALA A 295 -5.88 -34.96 3.00
N ALA A 296 -5.80 -33.86 3.73
CA ALA A 296 -5.34 -32.58 3.20
C ALA A 296 -3.85 -32.65 2.80
N LEU A 297 -3.04 -33.28 3.63
CA LEU A 297 -1.64 -33.48 3.38
C LEU A 297 -1.41 -34.44 2.17
N ASP A 298 -2.18 -35.53 2.09
CA ASP A 298 -2.13 -36.47 0.97
C ASP A 298 -2.43 -35.77 -0.37
N VAL A 299 -3.47 -34.90 -0.40
CA VAL A 299 -3.81 -34.08 -1.58
C VAL A 299 -2.66 -33.13 -1.95
N ALA A 300 -2.13 -32.40 -0.97
CA ALA A 300 -1.05 -31.44 -1.20
C ALA A 300 0.21 -32.10 -1.75
N LEU A 301 0.58 -33.29 -1.26
CA LEU A 301 1.78 -34.01 -1.65
C LEU A 301 1.61 -34.70 -3.01
N SER A 302 0.48 -35.35 -3.26
CA SER A 302 0.25 -36.15 -4.48
C SER A 302 0.37 -35.32 -5.76
N GLY A 303 -0.25 -34.15 -5.79
CA GLY A 303 -0.17 -33.24 -6.95
C GLY A 303 1.26 -32.76 -7.24
N LYS A 304 2.02 -32.50 -6.18
CA LYS A 304 3.41 -32.03 -6.30
C LYS A 304 4.38 -33.15 -6.68
N MET A 305 4.18 -34.37 -6.18
CA MET A 305 4.96 -35.55 -6.60
C MET A 305 4.78 -35.84 -8.09
N LEU A 306 3.56 -35.74 -8.59
CA LEU A 306 3.30 -35.88 -10.03
C LEU A 306 3.98 -34.78 -10.84
N ALA A 307 3.92 -33.54 -10.38
CA ALA A 307 4.60 -32.42 -11.03
C ALA A 307 6.13 -32.64 -11.06
N CYS A 308 6.74 -33.15 -9.99
CA CYS A 308 8.14 -33.49 -9.94
C CYS A 308 8.48 -34.54 -10.98
N THR A 309 7.72 -35.65 -11.07
CA THR A 309 7.93 -36.73 -12.04
C THR A 309 7.91 -36.20 -13.48
N ASN A 310 6.94 -35.36 -13.82
CA ASN A 310 6.81 -34.77 -15.16
C ASN A 310 7.97 -33.81 -15.51
N LEU A 311 8.69 -33.32 -14.51
CA LEU A 311 9.83 -32.40 -14.66
C LEU A 311 11.19 -33.09 -14.54
N GLY A 312 11.22 -34.41 -14.41
CA GLY A 312 12.44 -35.16 -14.17
C GLY A 312 13.10 -34.85 -12.83
N ILE A 313 12.31 -34.52 -11.81
CA ILE A 313 12.76 -34.24 -10.45
C ILE A 313 12.44 -35.46 -9.58
N THR A 314 13.43 -35.99 -8.87
CA THR A 314 13.23 -37.05 -7.90
C THR A 314 12.78 -36.46 -6.55
N MET A 315 11.55 -36.76 -6.14
CA MET A 315 11.05 -36.34 -4.84
C MET A 315 11.00 -37.50 -3.86
N THR A 316 11.72 -37.37 -2.74
CA THR A 316 11.68 -38.31 -1.61
C THR A 316 10.80 -37.68 -0.50
N CYS A 317 9.76 -38.39 -0.10
CA CYS A 317 8.85 -37.93 0.93
C CYS A 317 8.74 -38.97 2.05
N LEU A 318 9.07 -38.56 3.27
CA LEU A 318 8.86 -39.33 4.50
C LEU A 318 7.91 -38.51 5.39
N ALA A 319 6.63 -38.83 5.39
CA ALA A 319 5.61 -38.01 6.04
C ALA A 319 4.70 -38.83 6.95
N ASP A 320 4.60 -38.40 8.21
CA ASP A 320 3.62 -38.88 9.19
C ASP A 320 2.65 -37.73 9.53
N GLY A 321 1.44 -37.77 8.97
CA GLY A 321 0.40 -36.76 9.14
C GLY A 321 -0.56 -36.97 10.32
N ARG A 322 -0.36 -38.00 11.15
CA ARG A 322 -1.31 -38.34 12.24
C ARG A 322 -1.55 -37.24 13.23
N ARG A 323 -0.54 -36.39 13.49
CA ARG A 323 -0.63 -35.33 14.49
C ARG A 323 -0.71 -33.91 13.88
N ILE A 324 -0.94 -33.78 12.56
CA ILE A 324 -1.08 -32.48 11.89
C ILE A 324 -2.51 -31.92 11.93
N GLY A 325 -3.48 -32.71 12.41
CA GLY A 325 -4.91 -32.37 12.41
C GLY A 325 -5.32 -31.17 13.28
N PHE A 326 -4.37 -30.54 14.00
CA PHE A 326 -4.62 -29.27 14.69
C PHE A 326 -4.57 -28.05 13.73
N MET A 327 -4.05 -28.25 12.53
CA MET A 327 -4.05 -27.23 11.49
C MET A 327 -5.33 -27.33 10.64
N GLU A 328 -5.81 -26.20 10.15
CA GLU A 328 -6.90 -26.16 9.16
C GLU A 328 -6.44 -26.80 7.85
N ASP A 329 -7.30 -27.58 7.18
CA ASP A 329 -6.97 -28.24 5.90
C ASP A 329 -6.46 -27.26 4.85
N SER A 330 -7.06 -26.08 4.73
CA SER A 330 -6.65 -24.99 3.85
C SER A 330 -5.21 -24.51 4.13
N ASP A 331 -4.83 -24.46 5.41
CA ASP A 331 -3.50 -24.01 5.83
C ASP A 331 -2.45 -25.09 5.59
N ILE A 332 -2.79 -26.37 5.79
CA ILE A 332 -1.94 -27.51 5.41
C ILE A 332 -1.63 -27.44 3.92
N TYR A 333 -2.67 -27.30 3.10
CA TYR A 333 -2.52 -27.19 1.66
C TYR A 333 -1.66 -26.00 1.25
N ALA A 334 -1.93 -24.80 1.80
CA ALA A 334 -1.18 -23.59 1.49
C ALA A 334 0.29 -23.69 1.95
N LEU A 335 0.55 -24.27 3.12
CA LEU A 335 1.89 -24.42 3.68
C LEU A 335 2.73 -25.35 2.79
N PHE A 336 2.26 -26.59 2.57
CA PHE A 336 3.00 -27.59 1.78
C PHE A 336 3.04 -27.24 0.29
N GLY A 337 1.99 -26.61 -0.23
CA GLY A 337 1.97 -26.06 -1.58
C GLY A 337 3.09 -25.06 -1.80
N ASN A 338 3.23 -24.06 -0.92
CA ASN A 338 4.27 -23.04 -1.03
C ASN A 338 5.68 -23.61 -0.80
N ILE A 339 5.86 -24.54 0.14
CA ILE A 339 7.16 -25.20 0.38
C ILE A 339 7.61 -25.94 -0.87
N LEU A 340 6.74 -26.77 -1.44
CA LEU A 340 7.08 -27.62 -2.58
C LEU A 340 7.18 -26.84 -3.90
N ASP A 341 6.35 -25.80 -4.09
CA ASP A 341 6.48 -24.92 -5.26
C ASP A 341 7.83 -24.21 -5.28
N ASN A 342 8.27 -23.69 -4.14
CA ASN A 342 9.59 -23.10 -4.02
C ASN A 342 10.71 -24.10 -4.31
N ALA A 343 10.61 -25.34 -3.78
CA ALA A 343 11.58 -26.40 -4.01
C ALA A 343 11.64 -26.82 -5.47
N ILE A 344 10.48 -27.05 -6.12
CA ILE A 344 10.37 -27.42 -7.53
C ILE A 344 10.97 -26.33 -8.42
N GLU A 345 10.63 -25.06 -8.14
CA GLU A 345 11.11 -23.94 -8.93
C GLU A 345 12.63 -23.79 -8.85
N ALA A 346 13.22 -23.91 -7.67
CA ALA A 346 14.65 -23.87 -7.47
C ALA A 346 15.35 -25.04 -8.15
N THR A 347 14.82 -26.27 -8.01
CA THR A 347 15.40 -27.48 -8.55
C THR A 347 15.36 -27.55 -10.08
N LYS A 348 14.33 -26.94 -10.71
CA LYS A 348 14.25 -26.80 -12.17
C LYS A 348 15.45 -26.09 -12.79
N THR A 349 16.07 -25.19 -12.08
CA THR A 349 17.22 -24.41 -12.56
C THR A 349 18.55 -25.19 -12.50
N VAL A 350 18.57 -26.35 -11.84
CA VAL A 350 19.75 -27.19 -11.69
C VAL A 350 20.00 -27.96 -13.00
N THR A 351 21.19 -27.80 -13.56
CA THR A 351 21.56 -28.43 -14.83
C THR A 351 21.91 -29.92 -14.70
N GLU A 352 22.46 -30.30 -13.56
CA GLU A 352 22.87 -31.66 -13.26
C GLU A 352 21.67 -32.53 -12.87
N GLU A 353 21.29 -33.51 -13.68
CA GLU A 353 20.13 -34.37 -13.44
C GLU A 353 20.21 -35.14 -12.11
N GLU A 354 21.40 -35.58 -11.72
CA GLU A 354 21.63 -36.26 -10.45
C GLU A 354 21.37 -35.40 -9.21
N LYS A 355 21.39 -34.08 -9.36
CA LYS A 355 21.10 -33.12 -8.29
C LYS A 355 19.66 -32.62 -8.33
N ARG A 356 18.84 -33.07 -9.26
CA ARG A 356 17.40 -32.73 -9.28
C ARG A 356 16.62 -33.52 -8.26
N ILE A 357 16.93 -33.27 -6.98
CA ILE A 357 16.37 -34.01 -5.85
C ILE A 357 15.69 -33.03 -4.89
N ILE A 358 14.49 -33.39 -4.46
CA ILE A 358 13.76 -32.74 -3.36
C ILE A 358 13.54 -33.78 -2.27
N SER A 359 13.87 -33.45 -1.03
CA SER A 359 13.60 -34.28 0.15
C SER A 359 12.67 -33.55 1.07
N LEU A 360 11.55 -34.17 1.46
CA LEU A 360 10.59 -33.69 2.44
C LEU A 360 10.44 -34.70 3.56
N THR A 361 10.66 -34.26 4.78
CA THR A 361 10.43 -35.05 5.99
C THR A 361 9.44 -34.37 6.90
N ILE A 362 8.40 -35.09 7.30
CA ILE A 362 7.39 -34.63 8.24
C ILE A 362 7.28 -35.66 9.37
N GLY A 363 7.48 -35.25 10.59
CA GLY A 363 7.45 -36.14 11.73
C GLY A 363 7.23 -35.42 13.03
N THR A 364 7.07 -36.17 14.13
CA THR A 364 6.83 -35.60 15.45
C THR A 364 7.93 -36.01 16.42
N THR A 365 8.35 -35.07 17.26
CA THR A 365 9.28 -35.32 18.36
C THR A 365 8.70 -34.71 19.63
N GLY A 366 8.22 -35.57 20.54
CA GLY A 366 7.45 -35.11 21.72
C GLY A 366 6.19 -34.37 21.28
N ASP A 367 6.02 -33.13 21.73
CA ASP A 367 4.90 -32.27 21.38
C ASP A 367 5.23 -31.23 20.29
N LEU A 368 6.20 -31.55 19.43
CA LEU A 368 6.59 -30.74 18.29
C LEU A 368 6.35 -31.49 16.99
N LEU A 369 5.69 -30.85 16.02
CA LEU A 369 5.65 -31.26 14.63
C LEU A 369 6.87 -30.63 13.93
N LEU A 370 7.66 -31.46 13.29
CA LEU A 370 8.85 -31.05 12.54
C LEU A 370 8.61 -31.26 11.05
N ILE A 371 8.86 -30.23 10.27
CA ILE A 371 8.79 -30.25 8.80
C ILE A 371 10.16 -29.80 8.28
N ASP A 372 10.86 -30.64 7.53
CA ASP A 372 12.16 -30.34 6.94
C ASP A 372 12.08 -30.58 5.43
N SER A 373 12.35 -29.54 4.65
CA SER A 373 12.40 -29.59 3.19
C SER A 373 13.78 -29.19 2.71
N GLN A 374 14.37 -30.00 1.84
CA GLN A 374 15.69 -29.76 1.26
C GLN A 374 15.65 -29.96 -0.24
N ASN A 375 16.33 -29.08 -0.96
CA ASN A 375 16.50 -29.19 -2.40
C ASN A 375 17.81 -28.55 -2.87
N TYR A 376 18.31 -28.97 -4.01
CA TYR A 376 19.40 -28.29 -4.68
C TYR A 376 18.88 -27.03 -5.40
N TYR A 377 19.74 -26.03 -5.53
CA TYR A 377 19.48 -24.80 -6.27
C TYR A 377 20.70 -24.33 -7.07
N ALA A 378 20.48 -23.53 -8.11
CA ALA A 378 21.55 -22.90 -8.89
C ALA A 378 21.55 -21.38 -8.63
N GLY A 379 22.76 -20.79 -8.64
CA GLY A 379 22.95 -19.34 -8.46
C GLY A 379 23.15 -18.92 -7.01
N GLU A 380 23.07 -17.61 -6.75
CA GLU A 380 23.23 -17.01 -5.41
C GLU A 380 21.89 -16.64 -4.80
N ILE A 381 21.69 -17.01 -3.54
CA ILE A 381 20.51 -16.59 -2.76
C ILE A 381 20.94 -15.49 -1.79
N ARG A 382 20.29 -14.32 -1.88
CA ARG A 382 20.49 -13.23 -0.94
C ARG A 382 19.39 -13.24 0.09
N PHE A 383 19.77 -13.04 1.36
CA PHE A 383 18.83 -12.98 2.47
C PHE A 383 18.63 -11.53 2.91
N VAL A 384 17.37 -11.16 3.17
CA VAL A 384 16.98 -9.87 3.76
C VAL A 384 15.98 -10.18 4.87
N ASP A 385 16.24 -9.71 6.08
CA ASP A 385 15.43 -9.99 7.27
C ASP A 385 15.18 -11.49 7.52
N GLY A 386 16.20 -12.34 7.23
CA GLY A 386 16.14 -13.78 7.40
C GLY A 386 15.34 -14.54 6.34
N LEU A 387 14.82 -13.86 5.32
CA LEU A 387 14.10 -14.48 4.21
C LEU A 387 14.87 -14.34 2.90
N PRO A 388 14.81 -15.36 2.01
CA PRO A 388 15.45 -15.29 0.70
C PRO A 388 14.78 -14.25 -0.19
N GLN A 389 15.61 -13.46 -0.88
CA GLN A 389 15.15 -12.48 -1.86
C GLN A 389 14.89 -13.15 -3.20
N THR A 390 13.75 -12.87 -3.83
CA THR A 390 13.45 -13.46 -5.14
C THR A 390 14.34 -12.86 -6.22
N SER A 391 14.84 -13.68 -7.12
CA SER A 391 15.68 -13.30 -8.26
C SER A 391 14.89 -12.81 -9.49
N LYS A 392 13.55 -12.84 -9.44
CA LYS A 392 12.69 -12.51 -10.59
C LYS A 392 12.46 -11.01 -10.76
N GLU A 393 12.49 -10.53 -12.02
CA GLU A 393 12.31 -9.11 -12.40
C GLU A 393 10.94 -8.52 -12.00
N ASN A 394 9.90 -9.33 -11.84
CA ASN A 394 8.55 -8.90 -11.48
C ASN A 394 8.34 -8.94 -9.95
N LYS A 395 8.87 -7.94 -9.26
CA LYS A 395 8.82 -7.81 -7.79
C LYS A 395 7.41 -7.65 -7.19
N GLU A 396 6.39 -7.36 -7.98
CA GLU A 396 5.03 -7.10 -7.47
C GLU A 396 4.22 -8.38 -7.19
N TYR A 397 4.59 -9.53 -7.78
CA TYR A 397 3.85 -10.78 -7.63
C TYR A 397 4.66 -11.95 -7.04
N HIS A 398 5.96 -11.77 -6.74
CA HIS A 398 6.84 -12.83 -6.25
C HIS A 398 7.46 -12.49 -4.89
N GLY A 399 7.58 -13.47 -4.02
CA GLY A 399 7.99 -13.35 -2.62
C GLY A 399 6.86 -13.62 -1.63
N PHE A 400 5.64 -13.88 -2.14
CA PHE A 400 4.50 -14.23 -1.28
C PHE A 400 4.63 -15.63 -0.69
N GLY A 401 5.18 -16.61 -1.41
CA GLY A 401 5.31 -17.99 -0.94
C GLY A 401 6.07 -18.11 0.38
N THR A 402 7.27 -17.57 0.46
CA THR A 402 8.08 -17.62 1.68
C THR A 402 7.48 -16.80 2.82
N ARG A 403 6.84 -15.66 2.51
CA ARG A 403 6.10 -14.88 3.50
C ARG A 403 4.86 -15.62 4.00
N SER A 404 4.13 -16.29 3.12
CA SER A 404 2.99 -17.14 3.49
C SER A 404 3.41 -18.27 4.41
N ILE A 405 4.53 -18.97 4.11
CA ILE A 405 5.11 -19.98 4.99
C ILE A 405 5.39 -19.41 6.37
N LYS A 406 6.05 -18.24 6.45
CA LYS A 406 6.35 -17.58 7.72
C LYS A 406 5.07 -17.23 8.49
N THR A 407 4.11 -16.60 7.83
CA THR A 407 2.83 -16.18 8.45
C THR A 407 2.06 -17.40 8.97
N LEU A 408 1.99 -18.49 8.21
CA LEU A 408 1.33 -19.72 8.65
C LEU A 408 2.09 -20.37 9.82
N THR A 409 3.41 -20.42 9.78
CA THR A 409 4.22 -20.91 10.91
C THR A 409 3.95 -20.09 12.17
N GLU A 410 3.93 -18.76 12.08
CA GLU A 410 3.62 -17.85 13.19
C GLU A 410 2.17 -18.01 13.69
N LYS A 411 1.18 -18.23 12.79
CA LYS A 411 -0.23 -18.49 13.15
C LYS A 411 -0.36 -19.66 14.11
N TYR A 412 0.45 -20.71 13.92
CA TYR A 412 0.44 -21.91 14.76
C TYR A 412 1.51 -21.88 15.87
N GLY A 413 2.08 -20.71 16.17
CA GLY A 413 3.04 -20.50 17.26
C GLY A 413 4.39 -21.20 17.05
N GLY A 414 4.73 -21.50 15.81
CA GLY A 414 5.96 -22.19 15.43
C GLY A 414 7.13 -21.28 15.09
N ASP A 415 8.27 -21.91 14.79
CA ASP A 415 9.50 -21.25 14.34
C ASP A 415 9.92 -21.77 12.97
N LEU A 416 10.42 -20.84 12.12
CA LEU A 416 10.87 -21.10 10.76
C LEU A 416 12.35 -20.76 10.64
N LYS A 417 13.15 -21.73 10.24
CA LYS A 417 14.56 -21.57 9.91
C LYS A 417 14.80 -21.86 8.44
N ILE A 418 15.48 -20.95 7.74
CA ILE A 418 15.87 -21.11 6.34
C ILE A 418 17.38 -20.94 6.24
N SER A 419 18.04 -21.84 5.51
CA SER A 419 19.47 -21.75 5.19
C SER A 419 19.73 -22.17 3.74
N ALA A 420 20.82 -21.63 3.17
CA ALA A 420 21.27 -21.95 1.83
C ALA A 420 22.79 -22.04 1.84
N GLU A 421 23.29 -23.25 1.86
CA GLU A 421 24.74 -23.54 1.97
C GLU A 421 25.11 -24.69 1.03
N ASN A 422 26.28 -24.63 0.42
CA ASN A 422 26.83 -25.68 -0.45
C ASN A 422 25.90 -26.13 -1.60
N GLY A 423 25.09 -25.19 -2.13
CA GLY A 423 24.11 -25.50 -3.21
C GLY A 423 22.84 -26.21 -2.73
N ILE A 424 22.66 -26.36 -1.42
CA ILE A 424 21.46 -26.96 -0.81
C ILE A 424 20.68 -25.88 -0.07
N PHE A 425 19.41 -25.74 -0.44
CA PHE A 425 18.44 -24.91 0.27
C PHE A 425 17.70 -25.79 1.27
N ARG A 426 17.68 -25.38 2.51
CA ARG A 426 16.98 -26.08 3.60
C ARG A 426 15.99 -25.16 4.25
N LEU A 427 14.75 -25.65 4.44
CA LEU A 427 13.67 -25.01 5.16
C LEU A 427 13.21 -25.95 6.26
N SER A 428 13.29 -25.50 7.50
CA SER A 428 12.89 -26.28 8.68
C SER A 428 11.85 -25.52 9.48
N ILE A 429 10.72 -26.16 9.80
CA ILE A 429 9.62 -25.60 10.58
C ILE A 429 9.40 -26.48 11.81
N MET A 430 9.21 -25.83 12.95
CA MET A 430 8.81 -26.47 14.19
C MET A 430 7.49 -25.88 14.66
N LEU A 431 6.44 -26.71 14.81
CA LEU A 431 5.13 -26.28 15.28
C LEU A 431 4.82 -26.98 16.61
N PRO A 432 4.40 -26.26 17.67
CA PRO A 432 3.91 -26.89 18.88
C PRO A 432 2.56 -27.56 18.61
N ILE A 433 2.43 -28.80 19.03
CA ILE A 433 1.17 -29.54 18.92
C ILE A 433 0.33 -29.21 20.18
N PRO A 434 -0.87 -28.66 20.03
CA PRO A 434 -1.76 -28.41 21.18
C PRO A 434 -2.06 -29.69 21.91
N THR A 435 -1.97 -29.64 23.25
CA THR A 435 -2.31 -30.75 24.15
C THR A 435 -3.82 -30.97 24.29
#